data_f9e6329d2efdd18f5c09315346fbcd64
#
_entry.id   f9e6329d2efdd18f5c09315346fbcd64
#
_cell.length_a   1.000
_cell.length_b   1.000
_cell.length_c   1.000
_cell.angle_alpha   90.00
_cell.angle_beta   90.00
_cell.angle_gamma   90.00
#
_symmetry.space_group_name_H-M   'P 1'
#
loop_
_entity.id
_entity.type
_entity.pdbx_description
1 polymer ?
#
loop_
_entity_poly.entity_id
_entity_poly.type
_entity_poly.pdbx_seq_one_letter_code
_entity_poly.pdbx_strand_id
1 'polypeptide(L)'
;LVAVDHVSFSVQRGESFALLGPNGAGKTTIVKMLLDFTPPTAGTLTINGISSKQAASRASVGYLAENCRIPPHLTGWRYLLRCAELLNIRNDEAVEQCRRIVEKIGMQGREHAEASTYSKGMLQRFGLGAALVGNPQLLILDEPTAGLDPIGIREIRQILEELKNQGTTIFLNSHWLSEVEKICDHAAIIHRGRLLVKDKISSLVREGDTLEDVFIRYVKG
;
A
#
# COMPACT_ATOMS: atom_id res chain seq x y z
N LEU A 1 -19.90 17.53 3.06
CA LEU A 1 -19.88 16.05 3.16
C LEU A 1 -18.78 15.65 4.16
N VAL A 2 -19.11 14.85 5.18
CA VAL A 2 -18.12 14.28 6.10
C VAL A 2 -17.61 13.00 5.46
N ALA A 3 -16.31 12.96 5.13
CA ALA A 3 -15.69 11.80 4.49
C ALA A 3 -15.21 10.74 5.51
N VAL A 4 -14.80 11.18 6.71
CA VAL A 4 -14.35 10.34 7.84
C VAL A 4 -14.96 10.91 9.11
N ASP A 5 -15.66 10.09 9.88
CA ASP A 5 -16.44 10.48 11.04
C ASP A 5 -16.01 9.67 12.27
N HIS A 6 -15.27 10.30 13.19
CA HIS A 6 -14.83 9.74 14.47
C HIS A 6 -14.14 8.34 14.34
N VAL A 7 -13.29 8.17 13.32
CA VAL A 7 -12.52 6.93 13.15
C VAL A 7 -11.25 6.99 13.98
N SER A 8 -11.05 5.99 14.83
CA SER A 8 -9.83 5.82 15.63
C SER A 8 -9.36 4.37 15.59
N PHE A 9 -8.12 4.14 15.18
CA PHE A 9 -7.47 2.84 15.23
C PHE A 9 -5.94 3.01 15.20
N SER A 10 -5.23 1.94 15.52
CA SER A 10 -3.77 1.87 15.41
C SER A 10 -3.34 0.62 14.67
N VAL A 11 -2.19 0.68 14.02
CA VAL A 11 -1.51 -0.46 13.37
C VAL A 11 -0.16 -0.63 14.05
N GLN A 12 0.20 -1.85 14.41
CA GLN A 12 1.46 -2.13 15.10
C GLN A 12 2.60 -2.30 14.09
N ARG A 13 3.83 -2.09 14.53
CA ARG A 13 5.01 -2.36 13.69
C ARG A 13 5.10 -3.84 13.33
N GLY A 14 5.43 -4.13 12.08
CA GLY A 14 5.50 -5.49 11.54
C GLY A 14 4.13 -6.12 11.25
N GLU A 15 3.02 -5.40 11.52
CA GLU A 15 1.67 -5.88 11.25
C GLU A 15 1.33 -5.71 9.76
N SER A 16 0.67 -6.70 9.17
CA SER A 16 -0.01 -6.55 7.88
C SER A 16 -1.49 -6.28 8.12
N PHE A 17 -1.91 -5.08 7.74
CA PHE A 17 -3.22 -4.52 8.06
C PHE A 17 -3.97 -4.11 6.82
N ALA A 18 -5.25 -4.48 6.71
CA ALA A 18 -6.13 -4.07 5.64
C ALA A 18 -7.19 -3.06 6.10
N LEU A 19 -7.35 -1.98 5.33
CA LEU A 19 -8.48 -1.07 5.46
C LEU A 19 -9.51 -1.40 4.38
N LEU A 20 -10.65 -1.93 4.79
CA LEU A 20 -11.72 -2.43 3.93
C LEU A 20 -12.93 -1.50 3.97
N GLY A 21 -13.65 -1.44 2.87
CA GLY A 21 -14.89 -0.65 2.79
C GLY A 21 -15.32 -0.46 1.34
N PRO A 22 -16.60 -0.18 1.07
CA PRO A 22 -17.06 0.12 -0.28
C PRO A 22 -16.44 1.41 -0.83
N ASN A 23 -16.64 1.65 -2.12
CA ASN A 23 -16.23 2.92 -2.74
C ASN A 23 -16.94 4.09 -2.05
N GLY A 24 -16.17 5.16 -1.78
CA GLY A 24 -16.69 6.31 -1.03
C GLY A 24 -16.77 6.12 0.49
N ALA A 25 -16.31 5.00 1.06
CA ALA A 25 -16.33 4.77 2.51
C ALA A 25 -15.37 5.66 3.33
N GLY A 26 -14.41 6.34 2.66
CA GLY A 26 -13.42 7.20 3.31
C GLY A 26 -12.00 6.65 3.35
N LYS A 27 -11.73 5.45 2.80
CA LYS A 27 -10.42 4.78 2.80
C LYS A 27 -9.29 5.65 2.27
N THR A 28 -9.42 6.10 1.01
CA THR A 28 -8.42 6.95 0.35
C THR A 28 -8.26 8.29 1.08
N THR A 29 -9.32 8.82 1.70
CA THR A 29 -9.24 10.03 2.52
C THR A 29 -8.37 9.81 3.76
N ILE A 30 -8.50 8.67 4.44
CA ILE A 30 -7.64 8.30 5.57
C ILE A 30 -6.18 8.22 5.13
N VAL A 31 -5.89 7.54 4.01
CA VAL A 31 -4.53 7.46 3.45
C VAL A 31 -3.99 8.86 3.11
N LYS A 32 -4.78 9.71 2.45
CA LYS A 32 -4.38 11.08 2.12
C LYS A 32 -4.09 11.93 3.37
N MET A 33 -4.88 11.78 4.43
CA MET A 33 -4.61 12.46 5.71
C MET A 33 -3.36 11.92 6.40
N LEU A 34 -3.13 10.61 6.36
CA LEU A 34 -1.93 9.99 6.93
C LEU A 34 -0.66 10.46 6.22
N LEU A 35 -0.72 10.63 4.90
CA LEU A 35 0.38 11.12 4.07
C LEU A 35 0.49 12.66 4.01
N ASP A 36 -0.39 13.38 4.73
CA ASP A 36 -0.42 14.86 4.76
C ASP A 36 -0.75 15.50 3.40
N PHE A 37 -1.45 14.78 2.52
CA PHE A 37 -1.98 15.34 1.28
C PHE A 37 -3.26 16.16 1.52
N THR A 38 -3.94 15.91 2.63
CA THR A 38 -5.15 16.63 3.05
C THR A 38 -5.15 16.70 4.59
N PRO A 39 -5.31 17.87 5.19
CA PRO A 39 -5.38 17.99 6.65
C PRO A 39 -6.70 17.41 7.18
N PRO A 40 -6.71 16.75 8.34
CA PRO A 40 -7.95 16.40 9.02
C PRO A 40 -8.62 17.67 9.58
N THR A 41 -9.96 17.71 9.57
CA THR A 41 -10.73 18.80 10.18
C THR A 41 -10.57 18.79 11.72
N ALA A 42 -10.50 17.60 12.32
CA ALA A 42 -10.26 17.40 13.74
C ALA A 42 -9.53 16.05 13.95
N GLY A 43 -8.95 15.86 15.13
CA GLY A 43 -8.20 14.65 15.46
C GLY A 43 -6.73 14.72 15.05
N THR A 44 -6.02 13.61 15.25
CA THR A 44 -4.58 13.50 15.00
C THR A 44 -4.24 12.19 14.32
N LEU A 45 -3.25 12.23 13.44
CA LEU A 45 -2.65 11.05 12.83
C LEU A 45 -1.16 11.05 13.12
N THR A 46 -0.60 9.88 13.39
CA THR A 46 0.83 9.71 13.66
C THR A 46 1.37 8.52 12.90
N ILE A 47 2.64 8.60 12.48
CA ILE A 47 3.41 7.47 11.97
C ILE A 47 4.64 7.34 12.86
N ASN A 48 4.86 6.17 13.44
CA ASN A 48 5.95 5.91 14.39
C ASN A 48 5.99 6.90 15.57
N GLY A 49 4.83 7.38 16.05
CA GLY A 49 4.71 8.37 17.12
C GLY A 49 4.92 9.82 16.68
N ILE A 50 5.30 10.07 15.44
CA ILE A 50 5.51 11.42 14.89
C ILE A 50 4.23 11.87 14.17
N SER A 51 3.79 13.11 14.43
CA SER A 51 2.60 13.68 13.77
C SER A 51 2.75 13.62 12.24
N SER A 52 1.68 13.19 11.55
CA SER A 52 1.64 13.13 10.07
C SER A 52 1.91 14.48 9.41
N LYS A 53 1.67 15.59 10.10
CA LYS A 53 1.98 16.96 9.64
C LYS A 53 3.48 17.25 9.53
N GLN A 54 4.33 16.44 10.17
CA GLN A 54 5.77 16.59 10.11
C GLN A 54 6.34 15.70 8.99
N ALA A 55 7.17 16.23 8.11
CA ALA A 55 7.80 15.47 7.02
C ALA A 55 8.60 14.26 7.54
N ALA A 56 9.22 14.37 8.72
CA ALA A 56 9.95 13.30 9.38
C ALA A 56 9.12 12.02 9.59
N SER A 57 7.79 12.14 9.76
CA SER A 57 6.91 10.98 9.92
C SER A 57 6.91 10.08 8.69
N ARG A 58 7.18 10.63 7.51
CA ARG A 58 7.15 9.93 6.22
C ARG A 58 8.52 9.48 5.73
N ALA A 59 9.59 9.75 6.47
CA ALA A 59 10.97 9.42 6.05
C ALA A 59 11.20 7.93 5.78
N SER A 60 10.43 7.05 6.43
CA SER A 60 10.50 5.59 6.24
C SER A 60 9.20 4.99 5.69
N VAL A 61 8.46 5.78 4.92
CA VAL A 61 7.17 5.35 4.32
C VAL A 61 7.35 5.18 2.82
N GLY A 62 7.01 3.99 2.32
CA GLY A 62 6.79 3.75 0.90
C GLY A 62 5.29 3.85 0.59
N TYR A 63 4.94 4.47 -0.53
CA TYR A 63 3.54 4.62 -0.95
C TYR A 63 3.34 4.23 -2.41
N LEU A 64 2.41 3.33 -2.64
CA LEU A 64 1.90 2.99 -3.96
C LEU A 64 0.46 3.49 -4.09
N ALA A 65 0.24 4.46 -4.97
CA ALA A 65 -1.10 4.96 -5.29
C ALA A 65 -1.83 4.02 -6.25
N GLU A 66 -3.16 3.94 -6.16
CA GLU A 66 -4.03 3.15 -7.06
C GLU A 66 -3.73 3.40 -8.55
N ASN A 67 -3.54 4.65 -8.93
CA ASN A 67 -3.25 5.08 -10.29
C ASN A 67 -1.78 5.56 -10.39
N CYS A 68 -0.83 4.64 -10.18
CA CYS A 68 0.58 4.96 -10.36
C CYS A 68 0.84 5.37 -11.81
N ARG A 69 1.45 6.54 -11.99
CA ARG A 69 1.83 7.07 -13.30
C ARG A 69 3.33 7.32 -13.34
N ILE A 70 3.97 6.70 -14.30
CA ILE A 70 5.37 6.96 -14.64
C ILE A 70 5.37 7.87 -15.87
N PRO A 71 6.15 8.97 -15.91
CA PRO A 71 6.26 9.80 -17.10
C PRO A 71 6.60 8.94 -18.33
N PRO A 72 5.84 9.04 -19.46
CA PRO A 72 5.94 8.11 -20.59
C PRO A 72 7.33 8.01 -21.21
N HIS A 73 8.09 9.10 -21.17
CA HIS A 73 9.45 9.23 -21.71
C HIS A 73 10.56 8.72 -20.76
N LEU A 74 10.21 8.35 -19.53
CA LEU A 74 11.17 7.76 -18.61
C LEU A 74 11.18 6.24 -18.75
N THR A 75 12.36 5.65 -18.58
CA THR A 75 12.47 4.20 -18.37
C THR A 75 12.18 3.86 -16.91
N GLY A 76 11.76 2.62 -16.63
CA GLY A 76 11.56 2.15 -15.27
C GLY A 76 12.83 2.31 -14.42
N TRP A 77 14.00 2.03 -14.99
CA TRP A 77 15.28 2.24 -14.33
C TRP A 77 15.50 3.70 -13.92
N ARG A 78 15.31 4.64 -14.85
CA ARG A 78 15.45 6.07 -14.55
C ARG A 78 14.43 6.56 -13.52
N TYR A 79 13.22 6.01 -13.55
CA TYR A 79 12.20 6.33 -12.58
C TYR A 79 12.61 5.91 -11.16
N LEU A 80 13.11 4.68 -10.97
CA LEU A 80 13.60 4.22 -9.67
C LEU A 80 14.80 5.04 -9.18
N LEU A 81 15.77 5.34 -10.06
CA LEU A 81 16.91 6.20 -9.70
C LEU A 81 16.45 7.61 -9.27
N ARG A 82 15.45 8.20 -9.95
CA ARG A 82 14.88 9.48 -9.52
C ARG A 82 14.23 9.41 -8.14
N CYS A 83 13.56 8.30 -7.81
CA CYS A 83 13.03 8.09 -6.45
C CYS A 83 14.17 8.03 -5.42
N ALA A 84 15.26 7.35 -5.73
CA ALA A 84 16.43 7.27 -4.86
C ALA A 84 17.11 8.65 -4.66
N GLU A 85 17.24 9.43 -5.73
CA GLU A 85 17.75 10.82 -5.67
C GLU A 85 16.91 11.70 -4.75
N LEU A 86 15.58 11.61 -4.84
CA LEU A 86 14.66 12.37 -3.98
C LEU A 86 14.79 11.99 -2.50
N LEU A 87 15.22 10.77 -2.21
CA LEU A 87 15.52 10.29 -0.86
C LEU A 87 16.96 10.58 -0.42
N ASN A 88 17.75 11.28 -1.23
CA ASN A 88 19.17 11.57 -1.02
C ASN A 88 20.04 10.30 -0.83
N ILE A 89 19.68 9.20 -1.48
CA ILE A 89 20.50 7.98 -1.49
C ILE A 89 21.70 8.19 -2.40
N ARG A 90 22.89 7.78 -1.94
CA ARG A 90 24.15 7.93 -2.71
C ARG A 90 24.07 7.12 -4.00
N ASN A 91 24.71 7.62 -5.07
CA ASN A 91 24.59 7.05 -6.41
C ASN A 91 24.94 5.57 -6.51
N ASP A 92 26.05 5.13 -5.88
CA ASP A 92 26.48 3.73 -5.84
C ASP A 92 25.46 2.82 -5.12
N GLU A 93 24.98 3.27 -3.99
CA GLU A 93 23.94 2.60 -3.21
C GLU A 93 22.59 2.59 -3.96
N ALA A 94 22.21 3.71 -4.59
CA ALA A 94 20.99 3.83 -5.39
C ALA A 94 20.96 2.83 -6.54
N VAL A 95 22.05 2.70 -7.28
CA VAL A 95 22.19 1.74 -8.40
C VAL A 95 22.02 0.32 -7.92
N GLU A 96 22.69 -0.05 -6.82
CA GLU A 96 22.61 -1.40 -6.28
C GLU A 96 21.20 -1.72 -5.71
N GLN A 97 20.59 -0.75 -5.04
CA GLN A 97 19.22 -0.89 -4.51
C GLN A 97 18.21 -1.02 -5.65
N CYS A 98 18.30 -0.18 -6.70
CA CYS A 98 17.41 -0.25 -7.85
C CYS A 98 17.54 -1.59 -8.60
N ARG A 99 18.75 -2.16 -8.71
CA ARG A 99 18.96 -3.49 -9.31
C ARG A 99 18.21 -4.56 -8.55
N ARG A 100 18.36 -4.62 -7.21
CA ARG A 100 17.63 -5.56 -6.36
C ARG A 100 16.12 -5.37 -6.43
N ILE A 101 15.66 -4.12 -6.53
CA ILE A 101 14.23 -3.82 -6.68
C ILE A 101 13.71 -4.33 -8.02
N VAL A 102 14.42 -4.09 -9.14
CA VAL A 102 14.02 -4.58 -10.47
C VAL A 102 13.90 -6.10 -10.48
N GLU A 103 14.82 -6.80 -9.82
CA GLU A 103 14.76 -8.24 -9.64
C GLU A 103 13.52 -8.64 -8.81
N LYS A 104 13.35 -8.03 -7.64
CA LYS A 104 12.24 -8.32 -6.72
C LYS A 104 10.87 -8.13 -7.37
N ILE A 105 10.68 -7.10 -8.20
CA ILE A 105 9.41 -6.84 -8.89
C ILE A 105 9.28 -7.61 -10.22
N GLY A 106 10.22 -8.48 -10.59
CA GLY A 106 10.20 -9.31 -11.80
C GLY A 106 10.23 -8.51 -13.10
N MET A 107 11.02 -7.43 -13.14
CA MET A 107 11.09 -6.50 -14.29
C MET A 107 12.44 -6.49 -14.99
N GLN A 108 13.27 -7.54 -14.76
CA GLN A 108 14.56 -7.69 -15.48
C GLN A 108 14.32 -7.76 -16.99
N GLY A 109 15.19 -7.04 -17.73
CA GLY A 109 15.12 -6.95 -19.19
C GLY A 109 14.04 -6.00 -19.71
N ARG A 110 13.23 -5.39 -18.83
CA ARG A 110 12.24 -4.37 -19.18
C ARG A 110 12.52 -3.00 -18.58
N GLU A 111 13.47 -2.92 -17.66
CA GLU A 111 13.78 -1.71 -16.88
C GLU A 111 14.30 -0.55 -17.73
N HIS A 112 14.89 -0.85 -18.89
CA HIS A 112 15.43 0.17 -19.82
C HIS A 112 14.46 0.54 -20.95
N ALA A 113 13.29 -0.10 -21.04
CA ALA A 113 12.24 0.31 -21.96
C ALA A 113 11.52 1.56 -21.42
N GLU A 114 10.97 2.38 -22.31
CA GLU A 114 10.18 3.55 -21.94
C GLU A 114 8.83 3.14 -21.32
N ALA A 115 8.38 3.89 -20.32
CA ALA A 115 7.10 3.64 -19.65
C ALA A 115 5.89 3.77 -20.59
N SER A 116 6.03 4.48 -21.70
CA SER A 116 5.03 4.52 -22.78
C SER A 116 4.68 3.14 -23.36
N THR A 117 5.62 2.18 -23.25
CA THR A 117 5.47 0.81 -23.76
C THR A 117 4.98 -0.19 -22.70
N TYR A 118 4.79 0.27 -21.45
CA TYR A 118 4.46 -0.60 -20.36
C TYR A 118 2.96 -0.95 -20.34
N SER A 119 2.66 -2.21 -20.06
CA SER A 119 1.31 -2.62 -19.67
C SER A 119 0.93 -2.02 -18.31
N LYS A 120 -0.37 -2.00 -17.99
CA LYS A 120 -0.84 -1.56 -16.67
C LYS A 120 -0.14 -2.34 -15.53
N GLY A 121 0.05 -3.66 -15.70
CA GLY A 121 0.74 -4.49 -14.73
C GLY A 121 2.22 -4.11 -14.55
N MET A 122 2.92 -3.78 -15.63
CA MET A 122 4.31 -3.30 -15.56
C MET A 122 4.41 -1.96 -14.83
N LEU A 123 3.48 -1.02 -15.11
CA LEU A 123 3.40 0.25 -14.38
C LEU A 123 3.17 0.03 -12.88
N GLN A 124 2.29 -0.91 -12.53
CA GLN A 124 1.99 -1.26 -11.13
C GLN A 124 3.22 -1.85 -10.43
N ARG A 125 3.96 -2.75 -11.09
CA ARG A 125 5.21 -3.32 -10.57
C ARG A 125 6.29 -2.27 -10.35
N PHE A 126 6.52 -1.37 -11.30
CA PHE A 126 7.46 -0.27 -11.10
C PHE A 126 6.99 0.73 -10.05
N GLY A 127 5.66 0.95 -9.92
CA GLY A 127 5.10 1.73 -8.82
C GLY A 127 5.39 1.11 -7.46
N LEU A 128 5.21 -0.21 -7.33
CA LEU A 128 5.62 -0.95 -6.12
C LEU A 128 7.13 -0.84 -5.91
N GLY A 129 7.93 -1.02 -6.97
CA GLY A 129 9.38 -0.84 -6.89
C GLY A 129 9.78 0.53 -6.36
N ALA A 130 9.14 1.60 -6.84
CA ALA A 130 9.38 2.96 -6.36
C ALA A 130 9.02 3.12 -4.88
N ALA A 131 7.94 2.50 -4.42
CA ALA A 131 7.55 2.49 -3.01
C ALA A 131 8.54 1.72 -2.12
N LEU A 132 9.34 0.80 -2.69
CA LEU A 132 10.36 0.04 -1.98
C LEU A 132 11.73 0.74 -1.92
N VAL A 133 11.95 1.79 -2.71
CA VAL A 133 13.19 2.58 -2.65
C VAL A 133 13.34 3.16 -1.24
N GLY A 134 14.54 3.08 -0.68
CA GLY A 134 14.83 3.56 0.68
C GLY A 134 14.51 2.55 1.77
N ASN A 135 14.13 1.31 1.45
CA ASN A 135 13.82 0.23 2.41
C ASN A 135 12.81 0.69 3.48
N PRO A 136 11.56 1.01 3.09
CA PRO A 136 10.58 1.58 4.00
C PRO A 136 10.23 0.64 5.16
N GLN A 137 10.01 1.20 6.35
CA GLN A 137 9.49 0.46 7.51
C GLN A 137 7.96 0.30 7.47
N LEU A 138 7.28 1.21 6.78
CA LEU A 138 5.85 1.20 6.52
C LEU A 138 5.60 1.30 5.02
N LEU A 139 4.88 0.33 4.48
CA LEU A 139 4.46 0.31 3.09
C LEU A 139 2.94 0.51 3.03
N ILE A 140 2.52 1.64 2.45
CA ILE A 140 1.11 1.95 2.23
C ILE A 140 0.78 1.66 0.77
N LEU A 141 -0.18 0.78 0.54
CA LEU A 141 -0.56 0.29 -0.78
C LEU A 141 -2.04 0.56 -1.05
N ASP A 142 -2.32 1.33 -2.08
CA ASP A 142 -3.68 1.61 -2.53
C ASP A 142 -3.95 0.78 -3.79
N GLU A 143 -4.74 -0.30 -3.64
CA GLU A 143 -5.12 -1.25 -4.70
C GLU A 143 -3.91 -1.85 -5.47
N PRO A 144 -2.92 -2.47 -4.81
CA PRO A 144 -1.67 -2.88 -5.46
C PRO A 144 -1.83 -3.96 -6.54
N THR A 145 -2.95 -4.67 -6.56
CA THR A 145 -3.26 -5.74 -7.51
C THR A 145 -4.22 -5.32 -8.62
N ALA A 146 -4.63 -4.05 -8.64
CA ALA A 146 -5.59 -3.55 -9.61
C ALA A 146 -5.10 -3.66 -11.06
N GLY A 147 -5.83 -4.42 -11.88
CA GLY A 147 -5.52 -4.60 -13.30
C GLY A 147 -4.37 -5.56 -13.60
N LEU A 148 -3.98 -6.37 -12.63
CA LEU A 148 -3.09 -7.51 -12.84
C LEU A 148 -3.89 -8.76 -13.23
N ASP A 149 -3.24 -9.65 -13.98
CA ASP A 149 -3.71 -11.00 -14.19
C ASP A 149 -3.45 -11.89 -12.95
N PRO A 150 -4.01 -13.11 -12.88
CA PRO A 150 -3.84 -13.99 -11.72
C PRO A 150 -2.38 -14.30 -11.38
N ILE A 151 -1.50 -14.36 -12.38
CA ILE A 151 -0.06 -14.58 -12.18
C ILE A 151 0.55 -13.37 -11.50
N GLY A 152 0.29 -12.17 -12.02
CA GLY A 152 0.76 -10.91 -11.44
C GLY A 152 0.27 -10.68 -10.01
N ILE A 153 -0.98 -11.02 -9.71
CA ILE A 153 -1.53 -10.96 -8.35
C ILE A 153 -0.74 -11.88 -7.40
N ARG A 154 -0.47 -13.12 -7.83
CA ARG A 154 0.31 -14.08 -7.03
C ARG A 154 1.73 -13.58 -6.76
N GLU A 155 2.39 -13.00 -7.76
CA GLU A 155 3.76 -12.47 -7.61
C GLU A 155 3.80 -11.26 -6.67
N ILE A 156 2.86 -10.31 -6.79
CA ILE A 156 2.76 -9.20 -5.83
C ILE A 156 2.53 -9.73 -4.41
N ARG A 157 1.65 -10.72 -4.23
CA ARG A 157 1.43 -11.34 -2.92
C ARG A 157 2.72 -11.93 -2.35
N GLN A 158 3.50 -12.67 -3.13
CA GLN A 158 4.78 -13.23 -2.69
C GLN A 158 5.75 -12.14 -2.22
N ILE A 159 5.84 -11.03 -2.97
CA ILE A 159 6.66 -9.88 -2.58
C ILE A 159 6.20 -9.31 -1.24
N LEU A 160 4.89 -9.15 -1.03
CA LEU A 160 4.34 -8.62 0.22
C LEU A 160 4.56 -9.58 1.40
N GLU A 161 4.43 -10.89 1.20
CA GLU A 161 4.73 -11.92 2.21
C GLU A 161 6.22 -11.88 2.62
N GLU A 162 7.14 -11.74 1.66
CA GLU A 162 8.56 -11.58 1.94
C GLU A 162 8.86 -10.33 2.76
N LEU A 163 8.26 -9.18 2.39
CA LEU A 163 8.44 -7.92 3.10
C LEU A 163 7.90 -7.99 4.53
N LYS A 164 6.73 -8.62 4.71
CA LYS A 164 6.15 -8.90 6.02
C LYS A 164 7.10 -9.74 6.88
N ASN A 165 7.63 -10.83 6.32
CA ASN A 165 8.58 -11.71 7.02
C ASN A 165 9.89 -10.99 7.39
N GLN A 166 10.25 -9.93 6.67
CA GLN A 166 11.37 -9.04 6.97
C GLN A 166 11.04 -7.97 8.01
N GLY A 167 9.79 -7.94 8.52
CA GLY A 167 9.35 -7.00 9.55
C GLY A 167 8.80 -5.67 9.01
N THR A 168 8.60 -5.54 7.70
CA THR A 168 7.95 -4.35 7.12
C THR A 168 6.48 -4.31 7.53
N THR A 169 6.03 -3.17 8.05
CA THR A 169 4.61 -2.93 8.30
C THR A 169 3.90 -2.69 6.97
N ILE A 170 2.80 -3.39 6.72
CA ILE A 170 2.03 -3.24 5.49
C ILE A 170 0.65 -2.67 5.83
N PHE A 171 0.31 -1.54 5.22
CA PHE A 171 -1.03 -0.95 5.25
C PHE A 171 -1.64 -1.07 3.86
N LEU A 172 -2.59 -1.98 3.72
CA LEU A 172 -3.24 -2.32 2.45
C LEU A 172 -4.64 -1.72 2.40
N ASN A 173 -4.91 -0.90 1.40
CA ASN A 173 -6.25 -0.51 1.00
C ASN A 173 -6.63 -1.33 -0.23
N SER A 174 -7.60 -2.24 -0.11
CA SER A 174 -8.06 -3.08 -1.21
C SER A 174 -9.54 -3.43 -1.08
N HIS A 175 -10.15 -3.71 -2.20
CA HIS A 175 -11.50 -4.29 -2.30
C HIS A 175 -11.48 -5.80 -2.67
N TRP A 176 -10.29 -6.36 -2.90
CA TRP A 176 -10.10 -7.79 -3.21
C TRP A 176 -9.95 -8.60 -1.92
N LEU A 177 -11.08 -8.91 -1.29
CA LEU A 177 -11.15 -9.50 0.05
C LEU A 177 -10.43 -10.86 0.14
N SER A 178 -10.50 -11.69 -0.91
CA SER A 178 -9.82 -12.98 -0.97
C SER A 178 -8.29 -12.88 -0.99
N GLU A 179 -7.72 -11.78 -1.51
CA GLU A 179 -6.28 -11.53 -1.45
C GLU A 179 -5.87 -10.91 -0.11
N VAL A 180 -6.71 -10.02 0.43
CA VAL A 180 -6.51 -9.46 1.78
C VAL A 180 -6.43 -10.56 2.83
N GLU A 181 -7.32 -11.55 2.76
CA GLU A 181 -7.37 -12.69 3.69
C GLU A 181 -6.06 -13.51 3.69
N LYS A 182 -5.36 -13.55 2.55
CA LYS A 182 -4.08 -14.26 2.43
C LYS A 182 -2.87 -13.43 2.88
N ILE A 183 -2.92 -12.11 2.73
CA ILE A 183 -1.78 -11.21 2.95
C ILE A 183 -1.80 -10.64 4.37
N CYS A 184 -2.98 -10.24 4.87
CA CYS A 184 -3.10 -9.44 6.07
C CYS A 184 -3.41 -10.26 7.32
N ASP A 185 -2.89 -9.81 8.46
CA ASP A 185 -3.19 -10.40 9.78
C ASP A 185 -4.44 -9.78 10.40
N HIS A 186 -4.63 -8.47 10.17
CA HIS A 186 -5.70 -7.68 10.74
C HIS A 186 -6.47 -6.92 9.65
N ALA A 187 -7.72 -6.66 9.92
CA ALA A 187 -8.54 -5.82 9.06
C ALA A 187 -9.40 -4.84 9.87
N ALA A 188 -9.64 -3.68 9.28
CA ALA A 188 -10.67 -2.76 9.71
C ALA A 188 -11.68 -2.57 8.58
N ILE A 189 -12.97 -2.63 8.90
CA ILE A 189 -14.06 -2.37 7.96
C ILE A 189 -14.61 -0.99 8.26
N ILE A 190 -14.61 -0.12 7.23
CA ILE A 190 -15.22 1.21 7.32
C ILE A 190 -16.38 1.31 6.34
N HIS A 191 -17.43 2.02 6.76
CA HIS A 191 -18.59 2.32 5.93
C HIS A 191 -19.12 3.71 6.25
N ARG A 192 -19.39 4.50 5.20
CA ARG A 192 -19.89 5.89 5.32
C ARG A 192 -19.08 6.74 6.30
N GLY A 193 -17.75 6.60 6.23
CA GLY A 193 -16.82 7.35 7.06
C GLY A 193 -16.67 6.84 8.50
N ARG A 194 -17.33 5.76 8.91
CA ARG A 194 -17.27 5.21 10.27
C ARG A 194 -16.59 3.86 10.31
N LEU A 195 -15.83 3.63 11.38
CA LEU A 195 -15.25 2.34 11.67
C LEU A 195 -16.34 1.40 12.23
N LEU A 196 -16.58 0.28 11.55
CA LEU A 196 -17.56 -0.72 12.00
C LEU A 196 -16.92 -1.78 12.89
N VAL A 197 -15.74 -2.26 12.50
CA VAL A 197 -14.97 -3.28 13.25
C VAL A 197 -13.50 -3.18 12.89
N LYS A 198 -12.64 -3.52 13.86
CA LYS A 198 -11.21 -3.79 13.67
C LYS A 198 -10.83 -4.98 14.52
N ASP A 199 -10.27 -6.02 13.89
CA ASP A 199 -9.79 -7.22 14.60
C ASP A 199 -8.80 -8.02 13.72
N LYS A 200 -8.24 -9.10 14.30
CA LYS A 200 -7.54 -10.14 13.53
C LYS A 200 -8.49 -10.76 12.52
N ILE A 201 -8.01 -11.00 11.31
CA ILE A 201 -8.81 -11.66 10.27
C ILE A 201 -9.27 -13.05 10.77
N SER A 202 -8.38 -13.79 11.45
CA SER A 202 -8.73 -15.08 12.06
C SER A 202 -9.82 -15.04 13.14
N SER A 203 -10.07 -13.86 13.74
CA SER A 203 -11.18 -13.65 14.70
C SER A 203 -12.46 -13.18 14.02
N LEU A 204 -12.32 -12.46 12.89
CA LEU A 204 -13.46 -11.96 12.11
C LEU A 204 -14.11 -13.07 11.30
N VAL A 205 -13.29 -13.92 10.66
CA VAL A 205 -13.71 -15.05 9.83
C VAL A 205 -13.94 -16.27 10.73
N ARG A 206 -15.20 -16.68 10.85
CA ARG A 206 -15.59 -17.89 11.58
C ARG A 206 -15.43 -19.12 10.71
N GLU A 207 -15.46 -20.29 11.32
CA GLU A 207 -15.42 -21.56 10.58
C GLU A 207 -16.54 -21.63 9.54
N GLY A 208 -16.18 -21.83 8.28
CA GLY A 208 -17.12 -21.85 7.15
C GLY A 208 -17.47 -20.51 6.51
N ASP A 209 -17.04 -19.36 7.12
CA ASP A 209 -17.18 -18.02 6.53
C ASP A 209 -15.94 -17.66 5.68
N THR A 210 -16.08 -16.64 4.84
CA THR A 210 -15.01 -15.93 4.18
C THR A 210 -14.95 -14.48 4.67
N LEU A 211 -13.85 -13.78 4.42
CA LEU A 211 -13.77 -12.33 4.72
C LEU A 211 -14.83 -11.53 3.93
N GLU A 212 -15.27 -12.05 2.78
CA GLU A 212 -16.36 -11.45 2.00
C GLU A 212 -17.71 -11.57 2.74
N ASP A 213 -18.01 -12.72 3.33
CA ASP A 213 -19.23 -12.90 4.13
C ASP A 213 -19.25 -11.97 5.35
N VAL A 214 -18.10 -11.84 6.01
CA VAL A 214 -17.93 -10.89 7.13
C VAL A 214 -18.17 -9.47 6.66
N PHE A 215 -17.55 -9.07 5.55
CA PHE A 215 -17.68 -7.72 4.98
C PHE A 215 -19.15 -7.40 4.65
N ILE A 216 -19.85 -8.32 3.98
CA ILE A 216 -21.27 -8.16 3.64
C ILE A 216 -22.11 -8.00 4.90
N ARG A 217 -21.86 -8.81 5.93
CA ARG A 217 -22.57 -8.76 7.23
C ARG A 217 -22.46 -7.40 7.89
N TYR A 218 -21.26 -6.79 7.90
CA TYR A 218 -21.03 -5.47 8.51
C TYR A 218 -21.55 -4.30 7.68
N VAL A 219 -21.53 -4.40 6.35
CA VAL A 219 -21.88 -3.28 5.46
C VAL A 219 -23.37 -3.24 5.14
N LYS A 220 -24.08 -4.39 5.11
CA LYS A 220 -25.50 -4.49 4.79
C LYS A 220 -26.43 -4.70 5.98
N GLY A 221 -25.90 -5.16 7.14
CA GLY A 221 -26.65 -5.30 8.39
C GLY A 221 -26.67 -4.01 9.14
#